data_1567356ca736261e0c08814982ad92b2
#
_entry.id   1567356ca736261e0c08814982ad92b2
#
_cell.length_a   1.000
_cell.length_b   1.000
_cell.length_c   1.000
_cell.angle_alpha   90.00
_cell.angle_beta   90.00
_cell.angle_gamma   90.00
#
_symmetry.space_group_name_H-M   'P 1'
#
loop_
_entity.id
_entity.type
_entity.pdbx_description
1 polymer ?
#
loop_
_entity_poly.entity_id
_entity_poly.type
_entity_poly.pdbx_seq_one_letter_code
_entity_poly.pdbx_strand_id
1 'polypeptide(L)'
;EYKNIYQKTDEDTYAPSEQTITVAEDAQEVVTAVKITVNKADRGPDDFWSNIGLSEIEIYGEESDIEAAENKNHVNAAGVTAEASTTEASSLPVSNIKDGNNQTRWASDYSEASKQTVTVTFPKVTLVKELDFDLHTRDVAPMPSNVKSFDLVYADAAGTEHTVKISNAKSTESGKTGYVTNVQHIFETPVYMKSFKMTNFDLQIDIE
;
A
#
# COMPACT_ATOMS: atom_id res chain seq x y z
N GLU A 1 -5.41 4.60 12.25
CA GLU A 1 -6.62 5.16 12.87
C GLU A 1 -7.39 4.05 13.58
N TYR A 2 -8.00 4.35 14.75
CA TYR A 2 -8.82 3.36 15.47
C TYR A 2 -10.28 3.57 15.10
N LYS A 3 -10.93 2.50 14.63
CA LYS A 3 -12.38 2.47 14.40
C LYS A 3 -13.07 1.95 15.67
N ASN A 4 -14.09 2.65 16.14
CA ASN A 4 -14.91 2.15 17.25
C ASN A 4 -15.89 1.10 16.70
N ILE A 5 -15.67 -0.16 17.05
CA ILE A 5 -16.50 -1.29 16.63
C ILE A 5 -17.51 -1.71 17.70
N TYR A 6 -17.37 -1.23 18.92
CA TYR A 6 -18.23 -1.63 20.03
C TYR A 6 -18.20 -0.63 21.19
N GLN A 7 -19.35 -0.42 21.77
CA GLN A 7 -19.51 0.32 23.03
C GLN A 7 -20.55 -0.38 23.89
N LYS A 8 -20.23 -0.67 25.13
CA LYS A 8 -21.14 -1.26 26.11
C LYS A 8 -21.03 -0.59 27.45
N THR A 9 -22.12 -0.52 28.16
CA THR A 9 -22.17 -0.19 29.60
C THR A 9 -22.45 -1.47 30.35
N ASP A 10 -21.57 -1.84 31.26
CA ASP A 10 -21.79 -2.92 32.20
C ASP A 10 -22.59 -2.36 33.40
N GLU A 11 -23.70 -2.97 33.69
CA GLU A 11 -24.60 -2.55 34.78
C GLU A 11 -24.33 -3.29 36.10
N ASP A 12 -23.53 -4.35 36.05
CA ASP A 12 -23.16 -5.14 37.24
C ASP A 12 -21.83 -4.70 37.83
N THR A 13 -21.86 -3.94 38.89
CA THR A 13 -20.73 -3.16 39.41
C THR A 13 -19.84 -3.92 40.38
N TYR A 14 -20.21 -5.10 40.87
CA TYR A 14 -19.47 -5.76 41.94
C TYR A 14 -19.09 -7.22 41.69
N ALA A 15 -19.59 -7.83 40.64
CA ALA A 15 -19.21 -9.21 40.28
C ALA A 15 -18.26 -9.22 39.08
N PRO A 16 -17.25 -10.09 39.08
CA PRO A 16 -16.49 -10.35 37.86
C PRO A 16 -17.44 -10.79 36.76
N SER A 17 -17.46 -10.08 35.65
CA SER A 17 -18.29 -10.41 34.51
C SER A 17 -17.45 -10.66 33.27
N GLU A 18 -17.77 -11.75 32.58
CA GLU A 18 -17.23 -12.02 31.26
C GLU A 18 -18.05 -11.22 30.23
N GLN A 19 -17.35 -10.46 29.39
CA GLN A 19 -17.95 -9.69 28.33
C GLN A 19 -17.46 -10.23 27.00
N THR A 20 -18.32 -10.94 26.29
CA THR A 20 -18.03 -11.39 24.92
C THR A 20 -18.55 -10.36 23.91
N ILE A 21 -17.66 -9.88 23.08
CA ILE A 21 -17.97 -8.97 21.95
C ILE A 21 -17.83 -9.78 20.67
N THR A 22 -18.95 -9.98 19.98
CA THR A 22 -18.93 -10.61 18.66
C THR A 22 -18.98 -9.53 17.60
N VAL A 23 -17.96 -9.45 16.78
CA VAL A 23 -17.96 -8.57 15.60
C VAL A 23 -18.80 -9.21 14.52
N ALA A 24 -19.79 -8.47 14.01
CA ALA A 24 -20.65 -8.96 12.94
C ALA A 24 -19.81 -9.32 11.69
N GLU A 25 -20.23 -10.34 10.96
CA GLU A 25 -19.46 -10.91 9.85
C GLU A 25 -19.13 -9.87 8.76
N ASP A 26 -20.05 -8.96 8.49
CA ASP A 26 -19.90 -7.84 7.56
C ASP A 26 -19.03 -6.69 8.09
N ALA A 27 -18.71 -6.70 9.39
CA ALA A 27 -17.85 -5.72 10.05
C ALA A 27 -16.49 -6.30 10.48
N GLN A 28 -16.21 -7.56 10.14
CA GLN A 28 -14.92 -8.18 10.40
C GLN A 28 -13.84 -7.54 9.52
N GLU A 29 -12.77 -7.12 10.15
CA GLU A 29 -11.65 -6.47 9.48
C GLU A 29 -10.34 -7.08 9.96
N VAL A 30 -9.32 -6.99 9.11
CA VAL A 30 -7.96 -7.31 9.53
C VAL A 30 -7.47 -6.22 10.46
N VAL A 31 -7.08 -6.60 11.67
CA VAL A 31 -6.61 -5.67 12.70
C VAL A 31 -5.19 -5.99 13.12
N THR A 32 -4.39 -4.97 13.36
CA THR A 32 -3.01 -5.08 13.88
C THR A 32 -2.94 -4.72 15.36
N ALA A 33 -3.98 -4.08 15.88
CA ALA A 33 -4.06 -3.71 17.29
C ALA A 33 -5.51 -3.53 17.72
N VAL A 34 -5.78 -3.90 18.96
CA VAL A 34 -7.04 -3.63 19.64
C VAL A 34 -6.78 -2.66 20.78
N LYS A 35 -7.61 -1.61 20.86
CA LYS A 35 -7.59 -0.63 21.94
C LYS A 35 -8.87 -0.70 22.73
N ILE A 36 -8.76 -0.97 24.01
CA ILE A 36 -9.88 -0.93 24.95
C ILE A 36 -9.81 0.41 25.69
N THR A 37 -10.88 1.17 25.64
CA THR A 37 -11.00 2.44 26.36
C THR A 37 -12.13 2.34 27.37
N VAL A 38 -11.80 2.46 28.64
CA VAL A 38 -12.78 2.54 29.70
C VAL A 38 -13.15 4.00 29.92
N ASN A 39 -14.34 4.38 29.47
CA ASN A 39 -14.79 5.78 29.55
C ASN A 39 -15.35 6.14 30.91
N LYS A 40 -15.89 5.15 31.63
CA LYS A 40 -16.47 5.34 32.96
C LYS A 40 -16.34 4.03 33.75
N ALA A 41 -15.90 4.13 34.97
CA ALA A 41 -15.95 3.06 35.95
C ALA A 41 -16.90 3.49 37.10
N ASP A 42 -17.68 2.54 37.64
CA ASP A 42 -18.43 2.79 38.82
C ASP A 42 -17.51 2.84 40.04
N ARG A 43 -17.65 3.88 40.84
CA ARG A 43 -16.73 4.13 41.97
C ARG A 43 -17.24 3.57 43.29
N GLY A 44 -18.45 2.99 43.29
CA GLY A 44 -19.09 2.58 44.53
C GLY A 44 -19.51 3.76 45.43
N PRO A 45 -20.18 3.50 46.55
CA PRO A 45 -20.75 4.54 47.39
C PRO A 45 -19.76 5.45 48.10
N ASP A 46 -18.50 5.05 48.22
CA ASP A 46 -17.51 5.78 49.04
C ASP A 46 -16.44 6.53 48.25
N ASP A 47 -16.51 6.54 46.93
CA ASP A 47 -15.62 7.30 45.99
C ASP A 47 -14.08 7.10 46.21
N PHE A 48 -13.70 6.18 47.08
CA PHE A 48 -12.35 6.14 47.66
C PHE A 48 -11.37 5.17 46.94
N TRP A 49 -11.87 4.16 46.20
CA TRP A 49 -11.02 3.16 45.55
C TRP A 49 -11.59 2.80 44.18
N SER A 50 -11.07 3.39 43.12
CA SER A 50 -11.45 3.05 41.75
C SER A 50 -10.25 2.41 41.04
N ASN A 51 -10.12 1.12 41.15
CA ASN A 51 -9.20 0.34 40.34
C ASN A 51 -9.97 -0.32 39.20
N ILE A 52 -9.45 -0.22 37.99
CA ILE A 52 -9.90 -1.00 36.86
C ILE A 52 -9.05 -2.26 36.83
N GLY A 53 -9.66 -3.42 37.01
CA GLY A 53 -9.01 -4.72 36.91
C GLY A 53 -9.48 -5.42 35.63
N LEU A 54 -8.53 -5.90 34.85
CA LEU A 54 -8.77 -6.82 33.75
C LEU A 54 -8.02 -8.11 34.10
N SER A 55 -8.73 -9.22 34.19
CA SER A 55 -8.14 -10.51 34.51
C SER A 55 -7.53 -11.15 33.26
N GLU A 56 -8.23 -11.05 32.15
CA GLU A 56 -7.81 -11.66 30.89
C GLU A 56 -8.45 -10.93 29.70
N ILE A 57 -7.77 -10.94 28.57
CA ILE A 57 -8.30 -10.50 27.30
C ILE A 57 -8.00 -11.61 26.30
N GLU A 58 -9.03 -12.17 25.72
CA GLU A 58 -8.95 -13.18 24.67
C GLU A 58 -9.42 -12.57 23.34
N ILE A 59 -8.69 -12.82 22.26
CA ILE A 59 -9.03 -12.36 20.93
C ILE A 59 -9.09 -13.58 20.03
N TYR A 60 -10.27 -13.86 19.51
CA TYR A 60 -10.51 -14.97 18.60
C TYR A 60 -10.65 -14.45 17.17
N GLY A 61 -10.00 -15.11 16.25
CA GLY A 61 -10.04 -14.79 14.81
C GLY A 61 -9.19 -15.77 14.03
N GLU A 62 -9.16 -15.58 12.74
CA GLU A 62 -8.26 -16.31 11.87
C GLU A 62 -6.97 -15.49 11.67
N GLU A 63 -5.84 -16.21 11.62
CA GLU A 63 -4.58 -15.59 11.27
C GLU A 63 -4.66 -15.07 9.82
N SER A 64 -4.49 -13.77 9.63
CA SER A 64 -4.54 -13.21 8.30
C SER A 64 -3.18 -13.34 7.60
N ASP A 65 -3.20 -13.56 6.30
CA ASP A 65 -2.02 -13.61 5.43
C ASP A 65 -1.40 -12.22 5.21
N ILE A 66 -1.22 -11.44 6.28
CA ILE A 66 -0.56 -10.14 6.21
C ILE A 66 0.92 -10.30 6.53
N GLU A 67 1.76 -9.95 5.57
CA GLU A 67 3.20 -9.87 5.83
C GLU A 67 3.51 -8.64 6.68
N ALA A 68 4.27 -8.84 7.74
CA ALA A 68 4.84 -7.73 8.49
C ALA A 68 5.72 -6.87 7.58
N ALA A 69 5.75 -5.56 7.82
CA ALA A 69 6.59 -4.63 7.07
C ALA A 69 8.06 -4.83 7.44
N GLU A 70 8.66 -5.87 6.93
CA GLU A 70 10.11 -6.04 6.92
C GLU A 70 10.71 -5.10 5.85
N ASN A 71 11.94 -4.68 6.07
CA ASN A 71 12.63 -3.83 5.12
C ASN A 71 13.19 -4.69 3.96
N LYS A 72 12.30 -5.21 3.14
CA LYS A 72 12.61 -6.05 1.97
C LYS A 72 11.82 -5.58 0.74
N ASN A 73 12.35 -5.87 -0.45
CA ASN A 73 11.63 -5.61 -1.69
C ASN A 73 10.59 -6.72 -1.93
N HIS A 74 9.32 -6.37 -1.73
CA HIS A 74 8.20 -7.30 -1.92
C HIS A 74 7.86 -7.54 -3.38
N VAL A 75 8.22 -6.64 -4.30
CA VAL A 75 7.88 -6.76 -5.73
C VAL A 75 8.56 -7.96 -6.39
N ASN A 76 9.76 -8.33 -5.90
CA ASN A 76 10.50 -9.50 -6.40
C ASN A 76 10.09 -10.82 -5.76
N ALA A 77 9.13 -10.80 -4.82
CA ALA A 77 8.69 -12.01 -4.12
C ALA A 77 7.95 -12.97 -5.06
N ALA A 78 8.01 -14.26 -4.73
CA ALA A 78 7.28 -15.29 -5.46
C ALA A 78 5.77 -15.04 -5.42
N GLY A 79 5.09 -15.25 -6.56
CA GLY A 79 3.65 -15.05 -6.67
C GLY A 79 3.21 -13.60 -6.94
N VAL A 80 4.12 -12.62 -6.91
CA VAL A 80 3.81 -11.26 -7.39
C VAL A 80 3.65 -11.29 -8.89
N THR A 81 2.59 -10.69 -9.40
CA THR A 81 2.34 -10.53 -10.84
C THR A 81 2.44 -9.06 -11.25
N ALA A 82 2.83 -8.85 -12.49
CA ALA A 82 2.83 -7.54 -13.12
C ALA A 82 2.13 -7.64 -14.47
N GLU A 83 1.25 -6.68 -14.76
CA GLU A 83 0.51 -6.60 -16.01
C GLU A 83 0.63 -5.18 -16.57
N ALA A 84 0.72 -5.05 -17.88
CA ALA A 84 0.77 -3.77 -18.58
C ALA A 84 -0.28 -3.75 -19.70
N SER A 85 -0.78 -2.55 -20.00
CA SER A 85 -1.73 -2.35 -21.11
C SER A 85 -1.14 -2.72 -22.47
N THR A 86 0.13 -2.39 -22.66
CA THR A 86 0.88 -2.67 -23.91
C THR A 86 2.35 -2.99 -23.62
N THR A 87 3.04 -3.49 -24.64
CA THR A 87 4.48 -3.76 -24.58
C THR A 87 5.08 -3.48 -25.96
N GLU A 88 6.15 -2.67 -26.02
CA GLU A 88 6.82 -2.28 -27.27
C GLU A 88 7.40 -3.46 -28.02
N ALA A 89 8.08 -4.35 -27.31
CA ALA A 89 8.76 -5.51 -27.88
C ALA A 89 8.85 -6.67 -26.91
N SER A 90 8.99 -7.87 -27.42
CA SER A 90 9.15 -9.10 -26.60
C SER A 90 10.39 -9.08 -25.69
N SER A 91 11.38 -8.25 -26.00
CA SER A 91 12.58 -8.03 -25.17
C SER A 91 12.36 -7.03 -24.02
N LEU A 92 11.22 -6.35 -24.00
CA LEU A 92 10.86 -5.32 -23.02
C LEU A 92 9.56 -5.67 -22.27
N PRO A 93 9.41 -6.91 -21.80
CA PRO A 93 8.17 -7.36 -21.16
C PRO A 93 7.97 -6.71 -19.79
N VAL A 94 6.73 -6.65 -19.34
CA VAL A 94 6.39 -6.08 -18.03
C VAL A 94 7.04 -6.82 -16.86
N SER A 95 7.42 -8.08 -17.03
CA SER A 95 8.16 -8.85 -16.02
C SER A 95 9.51 -8.21 -15.64
N ASN A 96 10.10 -7.40 -16.52
CA ASN A 96 11.37 -6.73 -16.26
C ASN A 96 11.30 -5.72 -15.10
N ILE A 97 10.12 -5.18 -14.79
CA ILE A 97 9.97 -4.25 -13.65
C ILE A 97 10.14 -4.91 -12.27
N LYS A 98 10.21 -6.23 -12.24
CA LYS A 98 10.29 -7.02 -11.00
C LYS A 98 11.34 -8.15 -11.03
N ASP A 99 12.30 -8.08 -11.93
CA ASP A 99 13.36 -9.09 -12.06
C ASP A 99 14.60 -8.80 -11.20
N GLY A 100 14.62 -7.66 -10.51
CA GLY A 100 15.74 -7.23 -9.66
C GLY A 100 16.94 -6.70 -10.45
N ASN A 101 16.79 -6.42 -11.73
CA ASN A 101 17.86 -5.97 -12.62
C ASN A 101 17.53 -4.59 -13.22
N ASN A 102 18.16 -3.55 -12.73
CA ASN A 102 17.96 -2.17 -13.21
C ASN A 102 18.53 -1.89 -14.61
N GLN A 103 19.13 -2.87 -15.27
CA GLN A 103 19.56 -2.78 -16.66
C GLN A 103 18.46 -3.25 -17.65
N THR A 104 17.46 -3.93 -17.16
CA THR A 104 16.27 -4.31 -17.90
C THR A 104 15.15 -3.31 -17.67
N ARG A 105 14.19 -3.24 -18.58
CA ARG A 105 13.02 -2.37 -18.43
C ARG A 105 11.80 -2.95 -19.13
N TRP A 106 10.65 -2.52 -18.72
CA TRP A 106 9.45 -2.53 -19.53
C TRP A 106 9.39 -1.25 -20.37
N ALA A 107 8.86 -1.35 -21.57
CA ALA A 107 8.45 -0.20 -22.36
C ALA A 107 7.07 -0.45 -22.97
N SER A 108 6.20 0.56 -22.93
CA SER A 108 4.93 0.55 -23.65
C SER A 108 5.17 0.67 -25.15
N ASP A 109 4.17 0.29 -25.95
CA ASP A 109 4.15 0.70 -27.36
C ASP A 109 4.05 2.23 -27.50
N TYR A 110 4.03 2.70 -28.76
CA TYR A 110 3.98 4.13 -29.08
C TYR A 110 2.58 4.74 -29.02
N SER A 111 1.62 4.06 -28.42
CA SER A 111 0.30 4.62 -28.20
C SER A 111 0.33 5.66 -27.08
N GLU A 112 -0.78 6.38 -26.93
CA GLU A 112 -0.91 7.50 -26.02
C GLU A 112 -0.50 7.17 -24.58
N ALA A 113 0.52 7.85 -24.07
CA ALA A 113 1.12 7.56 -22.76
C ALA A 113 0.10 7.65 -21.61
N SER A 114 -0.82 8.62 -21.67
CA SER A 114 -1.87 8.79 -20.66
C SER A 114 -2.82 7.60 -20.53
N LYS A 115 -2.89 6.74 -21.54
CA LYS A 115 -3.72 5.53 -21.56
C LYS A 115 -2.97 4.28 -21.13
N GLN A 116 -1.65 4.36 -20.96
CA GLN A 116 -0.87 3.23 -20.48
C GLN A 116 -1.13 2.95 -19.03
N THR A 117 -1.12 1.68 -18.68
CA THR A 117 -1.25 1.22 -17.29
C THR A 117 -0.25 0.12 -17.01
N VAL A 118 0.25 0.11 -15.77
CA VAL A 118 1.00 -1.01 -15.21
C VAL A 118 0.40 -1.34 -13.85
N THR A 119 0.03 -2.58 -13.64
CA THR A 119 -0.54 -3.08 -12.38
C THR A 119 0.38 -4.11 -11.77
N VAL A 120 0.70 -3.96 -10.50
CA VAL A 120 1.41 -4.96 -9.70
C VAL A 120 0.46 -5.51 -8.65
N THR A 121 0.36 -6.84 -8.57
CA THR A 121 -0.51 -7.53 -7.61
C THR A 121 0.33 -8.45 -6.74
N PHE A 122 0.19 -8.30 -5.43
CA PHE A 122 0.79 -9.17 -4.43
C PHE A 122 -0.05 -10.44 -4.24
N PRO A 123 0.56 -11.60 -3.95
CA PRO A 123 -0.18 -12.84 -3.68
C PRO A 123 -1.10 -12.73 -2.46
N LYS A 124 -0.71 -11.90 -1.50
CA LYS A 124 -1.46 -11.60 -0.28
C LYS A 124 -1.39 -10.11 0.06
N VAL A 125 -2.23 -9.66 0.98
CA VAL A 125 -2.17 -8.28 1.50
C VAL A 125 -0.80 -8.04 2.12
N THR A 126 -0.12 -7.00 1.67
CA THR A 126 1.26 -6.67 2.04
C THR A 126 1.31 -5.28 2.66
N LEU A 127 2.02 -5.15 3.78
CA LEU A 127 2.26 -3.84 4.39
C LEU A 127 3.40 -3.13 3.67
N VAL A 128 3.09 -2.04 2.98
CA VAL A 128 4.01 -1.25 2.17
C VAL A 128 4.33 0.06 2.86
N LYS A 129 5.61 0.36 3.04
CA LYS A 129 6.10 1.62 3.61
C LYS A 129 6.45 2.63 2.54
N GLU A 130 7.01 2.14 1.45
CA GLU A 130 7.49 2.98 0.35
C GLU A 130 7.38 2.24 -0.97
N LEU A 131 7.32 2.99 -2.06
CA LEU A 131 7.41 2.52 -3.42
C LEU A 131 8.52 3.29 -4.14
N ASP A 132 9.47 2.56 -4.69
CA ASP A 132 10.56 3.07 -5.49
C ASP A 132 10.33 2.73 -6.96
N PHE A 133 10.51 3.73 -7.81
CA PHE A 133 10.34 3.62 -9.25
C PHE A 133 11.61 4.05 -9.96
N ASP A 134 12.26 3.11 -10.62
CA ASP A 134 13.36 3.38 -11.54
C ASP A 134 12.78 3.65 -12.93
N LEU A 135 12.73 4.92 -13.31
CA LEU A 135 12.18 5.40 -14.58
C LEU A 135 13.28 5.50 -15.60
N HIS A 136 13.18 4.69 -16.65
CA HIS A 136 14.19 4.62 -17.69
C HIS A 136 13.96 5.67 -18.77
N THR A 137 14.95 6.49 -19.04
CA THR A 137 14.90 7.48 -20.12
C THR A 137 15.00 6.80 -21.47
N ARG A 138 14.11 7.11 -22.39
CA ARG A 138 14.23 6.79 -23.79
C ARG A 138 15.05 7.87 -24.49
N ASP A 139 16.19 7.47 -25.03
CA ASP A 139 17.14 8.39 -25.69
C ASP A 139 17.27 8.17 -27.20
N VAL A 140 16.28 7.48 -27.80
CA VAL A 140 16.31 7.11 -29.22
C VAL A 140 15.43 8.06 -30.03
N ALA A 141 16.02 8.65 -31.09
CA ALA A 141 15.24 9.41 -32.07
C ALA A 141 14.06 8.55 -32.61
N PRO A 142 12.89 9.15 -33.00
CA PRO A 142 12.70 10.58 -33.14
C PRO A 142 12.21 11.30 -31.88
N MET A 143 11.95 10.64 -30.77
CA MET A 143 11.39 11.28 -29.59
C MET A 143 12.06 10.78 -28.30
N PRO A 144 13.21 11.35 -27.92
CA PRO A 144 13.73 11.12 -26.59
C PRO A 144 12.71 11.59 -25.55
N SER A 145 12.47 10.79 -24.55
CA SER A 145 11.44 11.07 -23.53
C SER A 145 11.76 10.48 -22.19
N ASN A 146 11.28 11.12 -21.16
CA ASN A 146 11.31 10.60 -19.80
C ASN A 146 9.91 10.72 -19.17
N VAL A 147 9.61 9.90 -18.20
CA VAL A 147 8.37 10.03 -17.41
C VAL A 147 8.48 11.26 -16.54
N LYS A 148 7.58 12.22 -16.75
CA LYS A 148 7.47 13.46 -15.98
C LYS A 148 6.60 13.26 -14.75
N SER A 149 5.51 12.51 -14.88
CA SER A 149 4.63 12.18 -13.78
C SER A 149 3.69 11.03 -14.14
N PHE A 150 3.09 10.42 -13.13
CA PHE A 150 2.00 9.46 -13.28
C PHE A 150 1.12 9.46 -12.03
N ASP A 151 -0.06 8.86 -12.12
CA ASP A 151 -0.91 8.62 -10.99
C ASP A 151 -0.65 7.20 -10.45
N LEU A 152 -0.32 7.13 -9.17
CA LEU A 152 -0.26 5.90 -8.40
C LEU A 152 -1.63 5.66 -7.78
N VAL A 153 -2.28 4.59 -8.15
CA VAL A 153 -3.58 4.16 -7.59
C VAL A 153 -3.35 2.87 -6.82
N TYR A 154 -3.79 2.81 -5.57
CA TYR A 154 -3.73 1.59 -4.76
C TYR A 154 -5.02 1.41 -3.96
N ALA A 155 -5.39 0.15 -3.74
CA ALA A 155 -6.49 -0.19 -2.85
C ALA A 155 -5.91 -0.60 -1.49
N ASP A 156 -6.43 0.00 -0.41
CA ASP A 156 -6.11 -0.39 0.96
C ASP A 156 -6.75 -1.74 1.33
N ALA A 157 -6.51 -2.23 2.55
CA ALA A 157 -7.06 -3.50 3.01
C ALA A 157 -8.60 -3.54 3.04
N ALA A 158 -9.25 -2.38 3.17
CA ALA A 158 -10.71 -2.25 3.11
C ALA A 158 -11.24 -2.18 1.67
N GLY A 159 -10.36 -2.19 0.66
CA GLY A 159 -10.72 -2.05 -0.75
C GLY A 159 -10.98 -0.61 -1.19
N THR A 160 -10.68 0.38 -0.35
CA THR A 160 -10.81 1.79 -0.73
C THR A 160 -9.67 2.19 -1.65
N GLU A 161 -9.99 2.74 -2.81
CA GLU A 161 -8.98 3.25 -3.74
C GLU A 161 -8.47 4.63 -3.33
N HIS A 162 -7.16 4.78 -3.38
CA HIS A 162 -6.44 6.02 -3.14
C HIS A 162 -5.63 6.37 -4.39
N THR A 163 -5.53 7.66 -4.70
CA THR A 163 -4.73 8.14 -5.84
C THR A 163 -3.74 9.19 -5.36
N VAL A 164 -2.48 9.01 -5.74
CA VAL A 164 -1.39 9.93 -5.43
C VAL A 164 -0.67 10.30 -6.72
N LYS A 165 -0.46 11.58 -6.97
CA LYS A 165 0.36 12.05 -8.10
C LYS A 165 1.83 11.89 -7.79
N ILE A 166 2.53 11.12 -8.58
CA ILE A 166 3.98 10.95 -8.51
C ILE A 166 4.63 11.86 -9.56
N SER A 167 5.57 12.68 -9.15
CA SER A 167 6.28 13.62 -10.02
C SER A 167 7.77 13.32 -10.05
N ASN A 168 8.35 13.32 -11.26
CA ASN A 168 9.77 13.15 -11.47
C ASN A 168 10.44 14.51 -11.66
N ALA A 169 11.04 15.04 -10.59
CA ALA A 169 11.75 16.32 -10.63
C ALA A 169 12.95 16.33 -11.60
N LYS A 170 13.46 15.14 -11.97
CA LYS A 170 14.58 14.95 -12.86
C LYS A 170 14.16 14.61 -14.30
N SER A 171 12.90 14.80 -14.65
CA SER A 171 12.37 14.45 -15.97
C SER A 171 13.04 15.20 -17.14
N THR A 172 13.61 16.37 -16.86
CA THR A 172 14.33 17.21 -17.83
C THR A 172 15.83 16.92 -17.91
N GLU A 173 16.35 16.05 -17.06
CA GLU A 173 17.77 15.69 -17.13
C GLU A 173 18.05 14.92 -18.40
N SER A 174 19.16 15.28 -19.04
CA SER A 174 19.53 14.81 -20.38
C SER A 174 19.58 13.29 -20.48
N GLY A 175 18.90 12.77 -21.50
CA GLY A 175 18.86 11.37 -21.84
C GLY A 175 20.17 10.88 -22.40
N LYS A 176 20.98 10.27 -21.53
CA LYS A 176 22.05 9.38 -21.99
C LYS A 176 21.48 7.98 -22.09
N THR A 177 21.93 7.19 -23.06
CA THR A 177 21.56 5.77 -23.18
C THR A 177 21.67 5.08 -21.82
N GLY A 178 20.57 4.46 -21.39
CA GLY A 178 20.50 3.77 -20.09
C GLY A 178 20.42 4.70 -18.87
N TYR A 179 20.10 5.98 -19.05
CA TYR A 179 19.86 6.87 -17.91
C TYR A 179 18.58 6.49 -17.16
N VAL A 180 18.70 6.33 -15.86
CA VAL A 180 17.60 5.98 -14.96
C VAL A 180 17.43 7.08 -13.94
N THR A 181 16.21 7.55 -13.76
CA THR A 181 15.83 8.46 -12.67
C THR A 181 15.04 7.69 -11.62
N ASN A 182 15.45 7.77 -10.39
CA ASN A 182 14.72 7.18 -9.27
C ASN A 182 13.71 8.17 -8.70
N VAL A 183 12.49 7.71 -8.50
CA VAL A 183 11.41 8.45 -7.84
C VAL A 183 10.83 7.59 -6.72
N GLN A 184 10.75 8.16 -5.54
CA GLN A 184 10.31 7.48 -4.33
C GLN A 184 9.01 8.09 -3.81
N HIS A 185 8.09 7.23 -3.37
CA HIS A 185 6.92 7.61 -2.61
C HIS A 185 6.94 6.93 -1.25
N ILE A 186 7.07 7.71 -0.19
CA ILE A 186 7.07 7.23 1.19
C ILE A 186 5.70 7.53 1.79
N PHE A 187 5.03 6.51 2.28
CA PHE A 187 3.77 6.66 2.98
C PHE A 187 4.02 7.20 4.40
N GLU A 188 3.33 8.26 4.79
CA GLU A 188 3.39 8.79 6.16
C GLU A 188 3.03 7.72 7.21
N THR A 189 2.08 6.87 6.88
CA THR A 189 1.73 5.67 7.61
C THR A 189 1.77 4.50 6.63
N PRO A 190 2.48 3.40 6.94
CA PRO A 190 2.50 2.22 6.09
C PRO A 190 1.10 1.72 5.75
N VAL A 191 0.88 1.31 4.52
CA VAL A 191 -0.44 0.93 3.98
C VAL A 191 -0.47 -0.55 3.67
N TYR A 192 -1.50 -1.23 4.15
CA TYR A 192 -1.81 -2.58 3.73
C TYR A 192 -2.48 -2.54 2.36
N MET A 193 -1.87 -3.16 1.35
CA MET A 193 -2.43 -3.19 0.00
C MET A 193 -2.28 -4.55 -0.65
N LYS A 194 -3.20 -4.86 -1.56
CA LYS A 194 -3.19 -6.06 -2.39
C LYS A 194 -2.53 -5.81 -3.75
N SER A 195 -2.68 -4.59 -4.24
CA SER A 195 -2.15 -4.19 -5.55
C SER A 195 -1.95 -2.69 -5.61
N PHE A 196 -1.12 -2.26 -6.55
CA PHE A 196 -1.07 -0.88 -7.00
C PHE A 196 -1.02 -0.80 -8.52
N LYS A 197 -1.44 0.34 -9.06
CA LYS A 197 -1.47 0.61 -10.49
C LYS A 197 -0.86 1.97 -10.77
N MET A 198 0.00 2.04 -11.77
CA MET A 198 0.48 3.27 -12.38
C MET A 198 -0.36 3.57 -13.62
N THR A 199 -0.83 4.80 -13.76
CA THR A 199 -1.68 5.24 -14.87
C THR A 199 -1.51 6.74 -15.13
N ASN A 200 -2.16 7.28 -16.16
CA ASN A 200 -2.10 8.70 -16.51
C ASN A 200 -0.66 9.24 -16.63
N PHE A 201 0.19 8.48 -17.32
CA PHE A 201 1.57 8.88 -17.55
C PHE A 201 1.62 10.18 -18.36
N ASP A 202 2.42 11.13 -17.88
CA ASP A 202 2.81 12.37 -18.59
C ASP A 202 4.30 12.30 -18.91
N LEU A 203 4.66 12.59 -20.13
CA LEU A 203 6.05 12.49 -20.61
C LEU A 203 6.66 13.87 -20.82
N GLN A 204 7.91 14.02 -20.40
CA GLN A 204 8.78 15.06 -20.90
C GLN A 204 9.36 14.58 -22.23
N ILE A 205 9.08 15.30 -23.30
CA ILE A 205 9.57 15.02 -24.67
C ILE A 205 10.67 16.02 -25.00
N ASP A 206 11.53 15.65 -25.94
CA ASP A 206 12.65 16.49 -26.42
C ASP A 206 13.64 16.85 -25.30
N ILE A 207 14.13 15.81 -24.62
CA ILE A 207 15.20 15.94 -23.65
C ILE A 207 16.51 16.07 -24.44
N GLU A 208 17.18 17.22 -24.37
CA GLU A 208 18.48 17.48 -24.98
C GLU A 208 19.64 16.84 -24.18
#